data_e00a43182e4286c897f6f59896ccd280
#
_entry.id   e00a43182e4286c897f6f59896ccd280
#
_cell.length_a   1.000
_cell.length_b   1.000
_cell.length_c   1.000
_cell.angle_alpha   90.00
_cell.angle_beta   90.00
_cell.angle_gamma   90.00
#
_symmetry.space_group_name_H-M   'P 1'
#
loop_
_entity.id
_entity.type
_entity.pdbx_description
1 polymer ?
#
loop_
_entity_poly.entity_id
_entity_poly.type
_entity_poly.pdbx_seq_one_letter_code
_entity_poly.pdbx_strand_id
1 'polypeptide(L)'
;MLERIEVMLKLNETPIRTANNFRINNIEIDAQIPEIIPEFENVQIIKENSEIDENVSNRELVFGNNKELENIVFSKANSKIRIVNNQKNENVKITYTFDEDSQVLLNQIDIVASKNINVVIEYKAESEKECFHAGIIRTFASNGAKINVTVVNLLNDVSTNIESYENDIEADSKVYHKLIDIGAKASISNYFSNAI
;
A
#
# COMPACT_ATOMS: atom_id res chain seq x y z
N MET A 1 17.61 18.87 -13.30
CA MET A 1 17.75 17.39 -13.22
C MET A 1 17.60 17.09 -11.74
N LEU A 2 16.49 16.51 -11.32
CA LEU A 2 16.30 16.12 -9.92
C LEU A 2 17.28 14.99 -9.61
N GLU A 3 18.04 15.12 -8.54
CA GLU A 3 18.87 14.03 -8.04
C GLU A 3 17.97 12.83 -7.74
N ARG A 4 18.34 11.67 -8.27
CA ARG A 4 17.64 10.40 -8.04
C ARG A 4 18.50 9.54 -7.14
N ILE A 5 17.90 8.94 -6.15
CA ILE A 5 18.54 7.92 -5.33
C ILE A 5 18.29 6.59 -6.03
N GLU A 6 19.34 5.97 -6.54
CA GLU A 6 19.27 4.58 -7.00
C GLU A 6 19.26 3.70 -5.75
N VAL A 7 18.16 3.03 -5.51
CA VAL A 7 18.04 2.09 -4.39
C VAL A 7 17.89 0.70 -4.96
N MET A 8 18.90 -0.12 -4.81
CA MET A 8 18.79 -1.55 -5.13
C MET A 8 18.11 -2.27 -3.96
N LEU A 9 16.82 -2.50 -4.09
CA LEU A 9 16.03 -3.18 -3.10
C LEU A 9 16.15 -4.69 -3.26
N LYS A 10 16.63 -5.36 -2.21
CA LYS A 10 16.55 -6.83 -2.09
C LYS A 10 15.31 -7.15 -1.30
N LEU A 11 14.31 -7.67 -1.97
CA LEU A 11 13.01 -7.95 -1.40
C LEU A 11 12.83 -9.45 -1.15
N ASN A 12 12.06 -9.78 -0.12
CA ASN A 12 11.69 -11.16 0.20
C ASN A 12 12.89 -12.10 0.38
N GLU A 13 13.90 -11.70 1.13
CA GLU A 13 15.00 -12.61 1.47
C GLU A 13 14.46 -13.86 2.16
N THR A 14 14.58 -15.00 1.48
CA THR A 14 14.18 -16.28 2.05
C THR A 14 15.17 -16.67 3.14
N PRO A 15 14.70 -17.13 4.32
CA PRO A 15 15.59 -17.68 5.34
C PRO A 15 16.47 -18.78 4.77
N ILE A 16 17.76 -18.71 5.00
CA ILE A 16 18.85 -19.51 4.39
C ILE A 16 18.59 -21.03 4.42
N ARG A 17 17.70 -21.54 5.28
CA ARG A 17 17.50 -22.96 5.50
C ARG A 17 16.42 -23.65 4.67
N THR A 18 15.54 -22.93 3.98
CA THR A 18 14.36 -23.52 3.36
C THR A 18 14.33 -23.60 1.84
N ALA A 19 15.07 -22.75 1.13
CA ALA A 19 15.00 -22.72 -0.33
C ALA A 19 16.31 -22.27 -1.02
N ASN A 20 17.45 -22.51 -0.40
CA ASN A 20 18.76 -21.99 -0.82
C ASN A 20 19.16 -22.40 -2.26
N ASN A 21 18.58 -23.48 -2.80
CA ASN A 21 18.89 -23.96 -4.14
C ASN A 21 17.97 -23.39 -5.23
N PHE A 22 16.87 -22.75 -4.87
CA PHE A 22 15.87 -22.31 -5.84
C PHE A 22 15.84 -20.80 -6.07
N ARG A 23 16.48 -19.99 -5.21
CA ARG A 23 16.41 -18.51 -5.23
C ARG A 23 14.98 -17.98 -5.42
N ILE A 24 14.00 -18.75 -4.96
CA ILE A 24 12.60 -18.37 -4.97
C ILE A 24 12.46 -17.21 -4.00
N ASN A 25 11.81 -16.15 -4.41
CA ASN A 25 11.52 -14.94 -3.63
C ASN A 25 12.67 -13.94 -3.39
N ASN A 26 13.89 -14.19 -3.84
CA ASN A 26 14.92 -13.15 -3.85
C ASN A 26 14.70 -12.28 -5.11
N ILE A 27 14.01 -11.16 -4.94
CA ILE A 27 13.78 -10.21 -6.03
C ILE A 27 14.69 -8.99 -5.78
N GLU A 28 15.51 -8.68 -6.78
CA GLU A 28 16.27 -7.43 -6.82
C GLU A 28 15.51 -6.44 -7.69
N ILE A 29 15.14 -5.30 -7.14
CA ILE A 29 14.47 -4.21 -7.85
C ILE A 29 15.38 -3.00 -7.80
N ASP A 30 15.70 -2.48 -8.97
CA ASP A 30 16.34 -1.20 -9.13
C ASP A 30 15.26 -0.11 -9.11
N ALA A 31 15.11 0.54 -7.96
CA ALA A 31 14.10 1.56 -7.77
C ALA A 31 14.72 2.96 -7.88
N GLN A 32 14.25 3.72 -8.85
CA GLN A 32 14.64 5.12 -9.08
C GLN A 32 13.72 6.05 -8.29
N ILE A 33 14.02 6.26 -7.00
CA ILE A 33 13.21 7.13 -6.13
C ILE A 33 13.84 8.52 -6.10
N PRO A 34 13.12 9.60 -6.48
CA PRO A 34 13.62 10.96 -6.36
C PRO A 34 13.96 11.32 -4.91
N GLU A 35 14.99 12.14 -4.68
CA GLU A 35 15.34 12.61 -3.34
C GLU A 35 14.18 13.41 -2.74
N ILE A 36 13.56 14.25 -3.55
CA ILE A 36 12.34 15.02 -3.20
C ILE A 36 11.20 14.47 -4.03
N ILE A 37 10.19 13.92 -3.37
CA ILE A 37 8.99 13.38 -4.01
C ILE A 37 7.88 14.42 -3.80
N PRO A 38 7.29 14.98 -4.87
CA PRO A 38 6.15 15.88 -4.72
C PRO A 38 4.93 15.14 -4.15
N GLU A 39 4.01 15.88 -3.54
CA GLU A 39 2.72 15.34 -3.14
C GLU A 39 2.02 14.68 -4.32
N PHE A 40 1.37 13.55 -4.09
CA PHE A 40 0.65 12.84 -5.15
C PHE A 40 -0.76 13.41 -5.28
N GLU A 41 -0.93 14.33 -6.21
CA GLU A 41 -2.18 15.11 -6.36
C GLU A 41 -3.30 14.34 -7.08
N ASN A 42 -2.97 13.35 -7.92
CA ASN A 42 -3.95 12.61 -8.73
C ASN A 42 -4.66 11.50 -7.93
N VAL A 43 -5.31 11.92 -6.84
CA VAL A 43 -6.09 11.03 -5.96
C VAL A 43 -7.55 11.42 -5.99
N GLN A 44 -8.41 10.47 -6.34
CA GLN A 44 -9.85 10.63 -6.24
C GLN A 44 -10.41 9.78 -5.11
N ILE A 45 -11.19 10.37 -4.22
CA ILE A 45 -11.83 9.67 -3.11
C ILE A 45 -13.35 9.83 -3.22
N ILE A 46 -14.05 8.71 -3.26
CA ILE A 46 -15.52 8.64 -3.27
C ILE A 46 -15.96 7.98 -1.98
N LYS A 47 -16.75 8.69 -1.18
CA LYS A 47 -17.26 8.26 0.11
C LYS A 47 -18.60 8.91 0.41
N GLU A 48 -19.33 8.41 1.40
CA GLU A 48 -20.58 9.01 1.87
C GLU A 48 -20.44 9.62 3.27
N ASN A 49 -20.04 8.84 4.26
CA ASN A 49 -20.12 9.21 5.68
C ASN A 49 -18.79 9.08 6.45
N SER A 50 -17.84 8.29 5.96
CA SER A 50 -16.54 8.14 6.64
C SER A 50 -15.82 9.47 6.75
N GLU A 51 -15.15 9.68 7.86
CA GLU A 51 -14.22 10.79 8.02
C GLU A 51 -12.91 10.44 7.34
N ILE A 52 -12.33 11.40 6.63
CA ILE A 52 -11.04 11.23 5.97
C ILE A 52 -10.13 12.37 6.40
N ASP A 53 -8.96 12.00 6.85
CA ASP A 53 -7.87 12.90 7.22
C ASP A 53 -6.50 12.30 6.84
N GLU A 54 -5.42 13.02 7.15
CA GLU A 54 -4.04 12.60 6.85
C GLU A 54 -3.30 12.09 8.11
N ASN A 55 -3.99 11.97 9.26
CA ASN A 55 -3.40 11.59 10.54
C ASN A 55 -3.22 10.08 10.66
N VAL A 56 -2.40 9.52 9.78
CA VAL A 56 -2.05 8.10 9.84
C VAL A 56 -1.24 7.77 11.10
N SER A 57 -1.32 6.52 11.54
CA SER A 57 -0.61 6.04 12.73
C SER A 57 0.91 6.24 12.61
N ASN A 58 1.52 6.75 13.66
CA ASN A 58 2.97 6.97 13.76
C ASN A 58 3.73 5.74 14.29
N ARG A 59 3.06 4.60 14.49
CA ARG A 59 3.75 3.39 14.95
C ARG A 59 4.71 2.87 13.88
N GLU A 60 5.73 2.14 14.31
CA GLU A 60 6.69 1.52 13.41
C GLU A 60 5.96 0.66 12.37
N LEU A 61 6.33 0.83 11.10
CA LEU A 61 5.74 0.08 10.00
C LEU A 61 6.38 -1.31 9.93
N VAL A 62 5.55 -2.32 9.75
CA VAL A 62 6.02 -3.67 9.45
C VAL A 62 5.82 -3.93 7.96
N PHE A 63 6.76 -3.48 7.15
CA PHE A 63 6.67 -3.65 5.71
C PHE A 63 6.94 -5.09 5.27
N GLY A 64 7.72 -5.83 6.07
CA GLY A 64 7.99 -7.26 5.86
C GLY A 64 8.85 -7.61 4.64
N ASN A 65 8.92 -6.73 3.67
CA ASN A 65 9.65 -6.94 2.42
C ASN A 65 11.12 -6.51 2.51
N ASN A 66 11.36 -5.32 3.09
CA ASN A 66 12.70 -4.76 3.21
C ASN A 66 12.70 -3.57 4.20
N LYS A 67 13.67 -3.55 5.13
CA LYS A 67 13.77 -2.50 6.15
C LYS A 67 14.09 -1.11 5.57
N GLU A 68 14.85 -1.06 4.51
CA GLU A 68 15.18 0.19 3.82
C GLU A 68 13.95 0.79 3.16
N LEU A 69 13.17 -0.02 2.44
CA LEU A 69 11.92 0.42 1.83
C LEU A 69 10.91 0.88 2.89
N GLU A 70 10.85 0.18 4.04
CA GLU A 70 10.04 0.57 5.19
C GLU A 70 10.38 1.99 5.66
N ASN A 71 11.67 2.28 5.85
CA ASN A 71 12.14 3.60 6.25
C ASN A 71 11.83 4.68 5.18
N ILE A 72 11.95 4.35 3.91
CA ILE A 72 11.61 5.25 2.79
C ILE A 72 10.13 5.57 2.80
N VAL A 73 9.25 4.58 2.86
CA VAL A 73 7.79 4.79 2.90
C VAL A 73 7.38 5.56 4.15
N PHE A 74 7.99 5.27 5.30
CA PHE A 74 7.69 5.99 6.54
C PHE A 74 8.06 7.47 6.45
N SER A 75 9.26 7.78 5.96
CA SER A 75 9.80 9.14 5.99
C SER A 75 9.42 10.00 4.78
N LYS A 76 9.14 9.38 3.62
CA LYS A 76 8.95 10.06 2.34
C LYS A 76 7.56 9.83 1.73
N ALA A 77 6.59 9.29 2.49
CA ALA A 77 5.24 9.12 1.97
C ALA A 77 4.68 10.45 1.42
N ASN A 78 4.31 10.45 0.15
CA ASN A 78 3.75 11.59 -0.56
C ASN A 78 2.21 11.51 -0.72
N SER A 79 1.60 10.49 -0.11
CA SER A 79 0.16 10.41 0.12
C SER A 79 -0.11 9.71 1.45
N LYS A 80 -0.92 10.34 2.30
CA LYS A 80 -1.37 9.79 3.57
C LYS A 80 -2.88 9.94 3.67
N ILE A 81 -3.58 8.82 3.90
CA ILE A 81 -5.04 8.80 3.98
C ILE A 81 -5.43 7.98 5.20
N ARG A 82 -6.20 8.57 6.11
CA ARG A 82 -6.85 7.85 7.19
C ARG A 82 -8.35 7.90 7.00
N ILE A 83 -8.98 6.74 6.98
CA ILE A 83 -10.43 6.54 6.85
C ILE A 83 -10.97 6.10 8.21
N VAL A 84 -11.95 6.81 8.74
CA VAL A 84 -12.59 6.46 10.01
C VAL A 84 -14.08 6.21 9.76
N ASN A 85 -14.53 4.99 10.05
CA ASN A 85 -15.95 4.60 9.95
C ASN A 85 -16.50 4.08 11.29
N ASN A 86 -17.27 4.93 11.97
CA ASN A 86 -17.87 4.62 13.27
C ASN A 86 -19.41 4.69 13.26
N GLN A 87 -20.04 5.04 12.15
CA GLN A 87 -21.47 5.35 12.13
C GLN A 87 -22.33 4.24 11.53
N LYS A 88 -22.10 3.86 10.29
CA LYS A 88 -22.90 2.87 9.56
C LYS A 88 -22.08 2.14 8.50
N ASN A 89 -22.66 1.10 7.92
CA ASN A 89 -22.03 0.40 6.80
C ASN A 89 -21.79 1.34 5.63
N GLU A 90 -20.60 1.26 5.03
CA GLU A 90 -20.20 2.18 3.97
C GLU A 90 -19.33 1.54 2.90
N ASN A 91 -19.30 2.17 1.74
CA ASN A 91 -18.35 1.88 0.67
C ASN A 91 -17.49 3.12 0.40
N VAL A 92 -16.18 2.93 0.36
CA VAL A 92 -15.21 3.97 0.02
C VAL A 92 -14.41 3.51 -1.19
N LYS A 93 -14.20 4.38 -2.16
CA LYS A 93 -13.29 4.12 -3.28
C LYS A 93 -12.19 5.18 -3.29
N ILE A 94 -10.94 4.73 -3.39
CA ILE A 94 -9.75 5.56 -3.61
C ILE A 94 -9.17 5.16 -4.96
N THR A 95 -8.93 6.11 -5.84
CA THR A 95 -8.26 5.88 -7.12
C THR A 95 -7.03 6.76 -7.20
N TYR A 96 -5.87 6.13 -7.35
CA TYR A 96 -4.61 6.77 -7.65
C TYR A 96 -4.33 6.65 -9.15
N THR A 97 -4.15 7.78 -9.83
CA THR A 97 -3.87 7.80 -11.27
C THR A 97 -2.44 8.27 -11.51
N PHE A 98 -1.63 7.36 -12.05
CA PHE A 98 -0.26 7.66 -12.46
C PHE A 98 -0.26 8.20 -13.89
N ASP A 99 0.36 9.35 -14.08
CA ASP A 99 0.47 10.02 -15.38
C ASP A 99 1.91 10.44 -15.68
N GLU A 100 2.11 11.37 -16.63
CA GLU A 100 3.41 11.85 -17.04
C GLU A 100 4.18 12.59 -15.92
N ASP A 101 3.48 13.21 -14.99
CA ASP A 101 4.03 14.05 -13.93
C ASP A 101 4.05 13.34 -12.56
N SER A 102 3.14 12.38 -12.35
CA SER A 102 2.93 11.65 -11.10
C SER A 102 3.34 10.17 -11.26
N GLN A 103 4.64 9.89 -11.24
CA GLN A 103 5.18 8.54 -11.51
C GLN A 103 5.60 7.78 -10.25
N VAL A 104 5.75 8.44 -9.11
CA VAL A 104 6.19 7.81 -7.86
C VAL A 104 5.15 8.04 -6.78
N LEU A 105 4.60 6.96 -6.25
CA LEU A 105 3.68 6.96 -5.12
C LEU A 105 4.27 6.17 -3.95
N LEU A 106 4.48 6.85 -2.84
CA LEU A 106 4.76 6.24 -1.55
C LEU A 106 3.58 6.55 -0.63
N ASN A 107 2.69 5.59 -0.37
CA ASN A 107 1.48 5.87 0.38
C ASN A 107 1.39 5.14 1.72
N GLN A 108 0.65 5.77 2.64
CA GLN A 108 0.19 5.15 3.87
C GLN A 108 -1.32 5.31 3.96
N ILE A 109 -2.04 4.20 4.09
CA ILE A 109 -3.50 4.19 4.22
C ILE A 109 -3.87 3.49 5.53
N ASP A 110 -4.58 4.20 6.41
CA ASP A 110 -5.16 3.66 7.62
C ASP A 110 -6.69 3.53 7.49
N ILE A 111 -7.22 2.36 7.79
CA ILE A 111 -8.67 2.09 7.80
C ILE A 111 -9.06 1.71 9.22
N VAL A 112 -9.71 2.62 9.92
CA VAL A 112 -10.17 2.46 11.30
C VAL A 112 -11.69 2.28 11.29
N ALA A 113 -12.20 1.14 11.74
CA ALA A 113 -13.61 0.87 11.67
C ALA A 113 -14.16 0.14 12.89
N SER A 114 -15.26 0.68 13.46
CA SER A 114 -16.12 0.03 14.41
C SER A 114 -17.49 -0.37 13.81
N LYS A 115 -17.67 -0.16 12.51
CA LYS A 115 -18.80 -0.59 11.67
C LYS A 115 -18.27 -1.18 10.38
N ASN A 116 -19.11 -1.95 9.67
CA ASN A 116 -18.69 -2.60 8.44
C ASN A 116 -18.33 -1.56 7.36
N ILE A 117 -17.22 -1.81 6.68
CA ILE A 117 -16.75 -0.95 5.59
C ILE A 117 -16.18 -1.80 4.45
N ASN A 118 -16.48 -1.39 3.22
CA ASN A 118 -15.83 -1.89 2.01
C ASN A 118 -14.97 -0.77 1.43
N VAL A 119 -13.69 -1.01 1.30
CA VAL A 119 -12.75 -0.06 0.70
C VAL A 119 -12.19 -0.66 -0.58
N VAL A 120 -12.32 0.06 -1.68
CA VAL A 120 -11.69 -0.28 -2.96
C VAL A 120 -10.57 0.72 -3.19
N ILE A 121 -9.36 0.21 -3.40
CA ILE A 121 -8.18 1.01 -3.73
C ILE A 121 -7.72 0.60 -5.12
N GLU A 122 -7.64 1.55 -6.03
CA GLU A 122 -7.27 1.33 -7.42
C GLU A 122 -6.00 2.11 -7.74
N TYR A 123 -5.00 1.43 -8.24
CA TYR A 123 -3.78 2.03 -8.80
C TYR A 123 -3.82 1.88 -10.31
N LYS A 124 -3.92 2.99 -11.03
CA LYS A 124 -4.12 3.02 -12.48
C LYS A 124 -3.03 3.85 -13.16
N ALA A 125 -2.35 3.29 -14.15
CA ALA A 125 -1.46 4.03 -15.02
C ALA A 125 -2.20 4.54 -16.26
N GLU A 126 -2.09 5.83 -16.55
CA GLU A 126 -2.55 6.49 -17.79
C GLU A 126 -1.39 6.86 -18.72
N SER A 127 -0.16 6.57 -18.30
CA SER A 127 1.07 6.76 -19.05
C SER A 127 1.74 5.42 -19.34
N GLU A 128 2.53 5.35 -20.41
CA GLU A 128 3.37 4.19 -20.73
C GLU A 128 4.74 4.25 -20.01
N LYS A 129 5.02 5.33 -19.29
CA LYS A 129 6.25 5.47 -18.50
C LYS A 129 6.25 4.52 -17.30
N GLU A 130 7.46 4.18 -16.88
CA GLU A 130 7.67 3.41 -15.66
C GLU A 130 7.13 4.19 -14.45
N CYS A 131 6.25 3.55 -13.67
CA CYS A 131 5.76 4.05 -12.40
C CYS A 131 6.30 3.18 -11.27
N PHE A 132 6.52 3.81 -10.13
CA PHE A 132 6.93 3.12 -8.91
C PHE A 132 5.91 3.36 -7.81
N HIS A 133 5.34 2.29 -7.31
CA HIS A 133 4.47 2.31 -6.16
C HIS A 133 5.08 1.48 -5.02
N ALA A 134 5.14 2.08 -3.83
CA ALA A 134 5.38 1.35 -2.59
C ALA A 134 4.46 1.89 -1.49
N GLY A 135 3.65 1.04 -0.90
CA GLY A 135 2.63 1.47 0.05
C GLY A 135 2.39 0.52 1.21
N ILE A 136 1.73 1.04 2.24
CA ILE A 136 1.22 0.25 3.36
C ILE A 136 -0.25 0.55 3.60
N ILE A 137 -1.05 -0.50 3.75
CA ILE A 137 -2.45 -0.43 4.14
C ILE A 137 -2.57 -1.06 5.52
N ARG A 138 -2.97 -0.27 6.52
CA ARG A 138 -3.23 -0.74 7.89
C ARG A 138 -4.72 -0.74 8.16
N THR A 139 -5.21 -1.84 8.73
CA THR A 139 -6.60 -1.96 9.14
C THR A 139 -6.72 -2.15 10.64
N PHE A 140 -7.63 -1.43 11.26
CA PHE A 140 -7.93 -1.47 12.68
C PHE A 140 -9.42 -1.79 12.83
N ALA A 141 -9.74 -3.06 13.03
CA ALA A 141 -11.12 -3.54 13.15
C ALA A 141 -11.50 -3.75 14.60
N SER A 142 -12.54 -3.06 15.08
CA SER A 142 -13.04 -3.14 16.45
C SER A 142 -14.54 -3.36 16.52
N ASN A 143 -15.04 -3.74 17.70
CA ASN A 143 -16.47 -3.89 17.99
C ASN A 143 -17.22 -4.83 17.02
N GLY A 144 -16.61 -5.91 16.60
CA GLY A 144 -17.22 -6.87 15.66
C GLY A 144 -17.32 -6.35 14.23
N ALA A 145 -16.61 -5.29 13.88
CA ALA A 145 -16.63 -4.72 12.54
C ALA A 145 -16.04 -5.67 11.49
N LYS A 146 -16.55 -5.56 10.28
CA LYS A 146 -16.02 -6.24 9.12
C LYS A 146 -15.41 -5.23 8.15
N ILE A 147 -14.11 -5.32 7.93
CA ILE A 147 -13.39 -4.52 6.94
C ILE A 147 -13.12 -5.41 5.71
N ASN A 148 -13.60 -4.99 4.54
CA ASN A 148 -13.23 -5.60 3.28
C ASN A 148 -12.39 -4.61 2.49
N VAL A 149 -11.14 -4.95 2.20
CA VAL A 149 -10.25 -4.17 1.35
C VAL A 149 -10.09 -4.90 0.02
N THR A 150 -10.38 -4.22 -1.07
CA THR A 150 -10.13 -4.71 -2.42
C THR A 150 -9.12 -3.78 -3.07
N VAL A 151 -7.96 -4.31 -3.40
CA VAL A 151 -6.92 -3.58 -4.14
C VAL A 151 -6.92 -4.03 -5.58
N VAL A 152 -6.92 -3.08 -6.50
CA VAL A 152 -6.91 -3.32 -7.94
C VAL A 152 -5.67 -2.64 -8.51
N ASN A 153 -4.71 -3.44 -8.96
CA ASN A 153 -3.49 -2.96 -9.60
C ASN A 153 -3.65 -3.02 -11.14
N LEU A 154 -3.68 -1.84 -11.75
CA LEU A 154 -3.76 -1.61 -13.19
C LEU A 154 -2.56 -0.79 -13.67
N LEU A 155 -1.40 -0.97 -13.07
CA LEU A 155 -0.17 -0.35 -13.54
C LEU A 155 0.27 -0.99 -14.85
N ASN A 156 1.09 -0.27 -15.64
CA ASN A 156 1.59 -0.78 -16.91
C ASN A 156 2.72 -1.81 -16.74
N ASP A 157 3.06 -2.51 -17.82
CA ASP A 157 3.99 -3.66 -17.84
C ASP A 157 5.47 -3.31 -17.53
N VAL A 158 5.81 -2.04 -17.38
CA VAL A 158 7.16 -1.59 -17.02
C VAL A 158 7.27 -1.13 -15.57
N SER A 159 6.16 -1.04 -14.87
CA SER A 159 6.05 -0.48 -13.53
C SER A 159 6.28 -1.51 -12.41
N THR A 160 6.57 -0.99 -11.23
CA THR A 160 6.76 -1.79 -10.01
C THR A 160 5.69 -1.45 -8.98
N ASN A 161 5.07 -2.48 -8.39
CA ASN A 161 4.10 -2.39 -7.32
C ASN A 161 4.55 -3.18 -6.09
N ILE A 162 4.73 -2.51 -4.96
CA ILE A 162 5.11 -3.14 -3.69
C ILE A 162 4.13 -2.68 -2.61
N GLU A 163 3.39 -3.60 -2.02
CA GLU A 163 2.40 -3.24 -1.01
C GLU A 163 2.45 -4.16 0.19
N SER A 164 2.33 -3.59 1.37
CA SER A 164 2.24 -4.30 2.63
C SER A 164 0.91 -4.06 3.30
N TYR A 165 0.39 -5.09 3.92
CA TYR A 165 -0.89 -5.07 4.64
C TYR A 165 -0.63 -5.43 6.10
N GLU A 166 -1.02 -4.53 7.00
CA GLU A 166 -0.93 -4.75 8.42
C GLU A 166 -2.33 -4.68 9.05
N ASN A 167 -2.71 -5.72 9.79
CA ASN A 167 -4.05 -5.83 10.33
C ASN A 167 -4.02 -5.99 11.84
N ASP A 168 -4.73 -5.13 12.55
CA ASP A 168 -5.10 -5.27 13.95
C ASP A 168 -6.58 -5.63 14.06
N ILE A 169 -6.87 -6.80 14.58
CA ILE A 169 -8.21 -7.37 14.57
C ILE A 169 -8.62 -7.68 16.02
N GLU A 170 -9.55 -6.90 16.56
CA GLU A 170 -10.14 -7.18 17.89
C GLU A 170 -11.13 -8.35 17.82
N ALA A 171 -11.51 -8.85 18.99
CA ALA A 171 -12.47 -9.94 19.14
C ALA A 171 -13.75 -9.72 18.31
N ASP A 172 -14.25 -10.79 17.70
CA ASP A 172 -15.43 -10.83 16.82
C ASP A 172 -15.33 -10.00 15.52
N SER A 173 -14.23 -9.27 15.33
CA SER A 173 -14.00 -8.48 14.11
C SER A 173 -13.39 -9.32 12.98
N LYS A 174 -13.48 -8.85 11.74
CA LYS A 174 -12.99 -9.56 10.55
C LYS A 174 -12.38 -8.60 9.57
N VAL A 175 -11.23 -8.98 9.02
CA VAL A 175 -10.60 -8.27 7.91
C VAL A 175 -10.45 -9.22 6.72
N TYR A 176 -10.82 -8.76 5.54
CA TYR A 176 -10.69 -9.49 4.27
C TYR A 176 -9.95 -8.64 3.27
N HIS A 177 -8.91 -9.21 2.69
CA HIS A 177 -8.20 -8.61 1.57
C HIS A 177 -8.51 -9.37 0.28
N LYS A 178 -8.76 -8.62 -0.79
CA LYS A 178 -8.87 -9.13 -2.16
C LYS A 178 -7.88 -8.35 -3.00
N LEU A 179 -6.95 -9.05 -3.62
CA LEU A 179 -5.98 -8.47 -4.53
C LEU A 179 -6.33 -8.87 -5.96
N ILE A 180 -6.46 -7.89 -6.83
CA ILE A 180 -6.69 -8.05 -8.27
C ILE A 180 -5.50 -7.42 -8.96
N ASP A 181 -4.59 -8.24 -9.41
CA ASP A 181 -3.30 -7.84 -9.97
C ASP A 181 -3.30 -8.13 -11.48
N ILE A 182 -3.44 -7.10 -12.29
CA ILE A 182 -3.61 -7.23 -13.74
C ILE A 182 -2.39 -6.64 -14.47
N GLY A 183 -1.67 -5.73 -13.86
CA GLY A 183 -0.52 -5.04 -14.44
C GLY A 183 0.71 -5.10 -13.55
N ALA A 184 1.72 -4.34 -13.92
CA ALA A 184 3.06 -4.23 -13.38
C ALA A 184 4.05 -5.32 -13.86
N LYS A 185 5.29 -4.91 -14.09
CA LYS A 185 6.45 -5.77 -14.36
C LYS A 185 6.80 -6.62 -13.13
N ALA A 186 6.67 -6.03 -11.95
CA ALA A 186 6.88 -6.69 -10.67
C ALA A 186 5.79 -6.23 -9.69
N SER A 187 5.09 -7.19 -9.10
CA SER A 187 4.10 -6.94 -8.05
C SER A 187 4.40 -7.82 -6.84
N ILE A 188 4.56 -7.20 -5.68
CA ILE A 188 4.92 -7.86 -4.44
C ILE A 188 3.96 -7.43 -3.35
N SER A 189 3.33 -8.40 -2.71
CA SER A 189 2.42 -8.17 -1.59
C SER A 189 2.85 -8.95 -0.36
N ASN A 190 2.83 -8.29 0.79
CA ASN A 190 3.14 -8.88 2.07
C ASN A 190 2.01 -8.64 3.08
N TYR A 191 1.73 -9.63 3.92
CA TYR A 191 0.63 -9.57 4.89
C TYR A 191 1.14 -9.87 6.29
N PHE A 192 0.78 -8.99 7.22
CA PHE A 192 0.98 -9.16 8.64
C PHE A 192 -0.36 -8.98 9.38
N SER A 193 -0.69 -9.89 10.29
CA SER A 193 -1.95 -9.79 11.03
C SER A 193 -1.72 -10.08 12.50
N ASN A 194 -2.23 -9.20 13.33
CA ASN A 194 -2.25 -9.30 14.77
C ASN A 194 -3.72 -9.44 15.22
N ALA A 195 -4.08 -10.60 15.74
CA ALA A 195 -5.40 -10.88 16.31
C ALA A 195 -5.31 -10.80 17.83
N ILE A 196 -6.12 -9.95 18.44
CA ILE A 196 -6.12 -9.65 19.87
C ILE A 196 -7.41 -10.17 20.52
#